data_7316dcbb42ab49c086d6fd306e172666
#
_entry.id   7316dcbb42ab49c086d6fd306e172666
#
_cell.length_a   1.000
_cell.length_b   1.000
_cell.length_c   1.000
_cell.angle_alpha   90.00
_cell.angle_beta   90.00
_cell.angle_gamma   90.00
#
_symmetry.space_group_name_H-M   'P 1'
#
loop_
_entity.id
_entity.type
_entity.pdbx_description
1 polymer ?
#
loop_
_entity_poly.entity_id
_entity_poly.type
_entity_poly.pdbx_seq_one_letter_code
_entity_poly.pdbx_strand_id
1 'polypeptide(L)'
;MKPTHLLFLFVLFTLASCKENKDTDVVQNAVEEVSETVADARTPAEKIAIANGEPAWNDVTSLRFTFNVDRGENHYQRSWIWYPKQNEVVKKAEGDENDIRYNRNEIDSSLTETDAAFINDSYWLLAPYKLKWDEGVQFSEPKKTEAPISKDQLWKITATYGDEGGYTPGDAYDFFYDDDYRIREWVYRKDNADEPSMMTTWEGYKTMKGLILSTSHKNPDGSFHLYFSDISIQK
;
A
#
# COMPACT_ATOMS: atom_id res chain seq x y z
N MET A 1 -71.34 60.93 -34.60
CA MET A 1 -69.84 60.89 -34.61
C MET A 1 -69.49 59.44 -34.42
N LYS A 2 -68.68 58.90 -35.29
CA LYS A 2 -68.49 57.44 -35.59
C LYS A 2 -67.85 56.69 -34.46
N PRO A 3 -68.28 55.42 -34.14
CA PRO A 3 -67.54 54.49 -33.28
C PRO A 3 -66.60 53.66 -34.12
N THR A 4 -65.42 53.48 -33.60
CA THR A 4 -64.33 52.62 -34.19
C THR A 4 -64.42 51.22 -33.60
N HIS A 5 -64.57 50.23 -34.50
CA HIS A 5 -64.57 48.79 -34.12
C HIS A 5 -63.15 48.30 -33.85
N LEU A 6 -62.93 47.74 -32.66
CA LEU A 6 -61.72 47.05 -32.30
C LEU A 6 -61.90 45.51 -32.54
N LEU A 7 -61.16 45.00 -33.45
CA LEU A 7 -61.16 43.56 -33.82
C LEU A 7 -60.28 42.79 -32.84
N PHE A 8 -60.91 41.89 -32.07
CA PHE A 8 -60.17 40.97 -31.19
C PHE A 8 -59.71 39.69 -31.96
N LEU A 9 -58.44 39.59 -32.14
CA LEU A 9 -57.83 38.42 -32.75
C LEU A 9 -57.61 37.34 -31.68
N PHE A 10 -58.35 36.22 -31.76
CA PHE A 10 -58.17 35.04 -30.87
C PHE A 10 -57.05 34.18 -31.39
N VAL A 11 -55.91 34.16 -30.70
CA VAL A 11 -54.79 33.25 -30.98
C VAL A 11 -55.02 31.97 -30.17
N LEU A 12 -55.28 30.86 -30.89
CA LEU A 12 -55.39 29.52 -30.31
C LEU A 12 -54.00 29.01 -30.00
N PHE A 13 -53.62 28.92 -28.72
CA PHE A 13 -52.43 28.18 -28.29
C PHE A 13 -52.75 26.71 -28.21
N THR A 14 -52.20 25.93 -29.12
CA THR A 14 -52.16 24.46 -29.01
C THR A 14 -51.06 24.04 -28.06
N LEU A 15 -51.40 23.54 -26.88
CA LEU A 15 -50.48 22.90 -25.96
C LEU A 15 -50.02 21.55 -26.54
N ALA A 16 -48.82 21.50 -27.09
CA ALA A 16 -48.14 20.24 -27.36
C ALA A 16 -47.64 19.64 -26.03
N SER A 17 -48.30 18.61 -25.54
CA SER A 17 -47.89 17.80 -24.41
C SER A 17 -46.65 17.01 -24.82
N CYS A 18 -45.47 17.42 -24.36
CA CYS A 18 -44.27 16.56 -24.40
C CYS A 18 -44.47 15.43 -23.41
N LYS A 19 -44.55 14.23 -23.94
CA LYS A 19 -44.55 13.01 -23.18
C LYS A 19 -43.13 12.80 -22.68
N GLU A 20 -42.90 13.01 -21.39
CA GLU A 20 -41.61 12.74 -20.72
C GLU A 20 -41.28 11.25 -20.85
N ASN A 21 -40.12 10.95 -21.42
CA ASN A 21 -39.63 9.60 -21.62
C ASN A 21 -39.08 9.08 -20.29
N LYS A 22 -39.89 8.29 -19.58
CA LYS A 22 -39.48 7.65 -18.31
C LYS A 22 -38.31 6.66 -18.44
N ASP A 23 -37.92 6.31 -19.67
CA ASP A 23 -36.84 5.35 -19.90
C ASP A 23 -35.43 5.94 -19.72
N THR A 24 -35.28 7.28 -19.73
CA THR A 24 -33.98 7.92 -19.56
C THR A 24 -33.56 7.97 -18.08
N ASP A 25 -34.52 8.17 -17.18
CA ASP A 25 -34.24 8.23 -15.73
C ASP A 25 -33.86 6.85 -15.16
N VAL A 26 -34.43 5.76 -15.69
CA VAL A 26 -34.10 4.40 -15.25
C VAL A 26 -32.70 3.98 -15.70
N VAL A 27 -32.27 4.40 -16.90
CA VAL A 27 -30.92 4.12 -17.41
C VAL A 27 -29.88 4.94 -16.67
N GLN A 28 -30.19 6.21 -16.33
CA GLN A 28 -29.26 7.08 -15.62
C GLN A 28 -29.06 6.63 -14.17
N ASN A 29 -30.13 6.27 -13.46
CA ASN A 29 -30.03 5.70 -12.12
C ASN A 29 -29.33 4.33 -12.10
N ALA A 30 -29.52 3.47 -13.11
CA ALA A 30 -28.85 2.20 -13.22
C ALA A 30 -27.34 2.37 -13.54
N VAL A 31 -26.96 3.42 -14.29
CA VAL A 31 -25.55 3.73 -14.57
C VAL A 31 -24.85 4.35 -13.35
N GLU A 32 -25.56 5.19 -12.55
CA GLU A 32 -25.02 5.71 -11.30
C GLU A 32 -24.88 4.61 -10.23
N GLU A 33 -25.87 3.73 -10.05
CA GLU A 33 -25.78 2.59 -9.13
C GLU A 33 -24.69 1.58 -9.52
N VAL A 34 -24.51 1.30 -10.82
CA VAL A 34 -23.42 0.45 -11.32
C VAL A 34 -22.05 1.13 -11.16
N SER A 35 -21.97 2.47 -11.26
CA SER A 35 -20.74 3.21 -11.05
C SER A 35 -20.32 3.23 -9.58
N GLU A 36 -21.25 3.35 -8.63
CA GLU A 36 -20.93 3.29 -7.19
C GLU A 36 -20.54 1.87 -6.74
N THR A 37 -21.16 0.83 -7.28
CA THR A 37 -20.82 -0.56 -6.92
C THR A 37 -19.51 -1.04 -7.53
N VAL A 38 -19.08 -0.49 -8.66
CA VAL A 38 -17.79 -0.85 -9.29
C VAL A 38 -16.61 -0.12 -8.64
N ALA A 39 -16.84 1.06 -8.03
CA ALA A 39 -15.77 1.86 -7.42
C ALA A 39 -15.13 1.22 -6.18
N ASP A 40 -15.78 0.25 -5.53
CA ASP A 40 -15.32 -0.30 -4.24
C ASP A 40 -14.94 -1.80 -4.26
N ALA A 41 -14.75 -2.38 -5.44
CA ALA A 41 -14.41 -3.81 -5.59
C ALA A 41 -12.97 -4.17 -5.15
N ARG A 42 -12.13 -3.16 -4.80
CA ARG A 42 -10.75 -3.39 -4.36
C ARG A 42 -10.70 -3.88 -2.93
N THR A 43 -9.86 -4.87 -2.69
CA THR A 43 -9.57 -5.39 -1.35
C THR A 43 -8.89 -4.33 -0.47
N PRO A 44 -8.96 -4.43 0.86
CA PRO A 44 -8.22 -3.55 1.77
C PRO A 44 -6.70 -3.53 1.49
N ALA A 45 -6.11 -4.67 1.16
CA ALA A 45 -4.69 -4.79 0.78
C ALA A 45 -4.36 -3.95 -0.47
N GLU A 46 -5.19 -4.03 -1.52
CA GLU A 46 -5.04 -3.20 -2.71
C GLU A 46 -5.23 -1.70 -2.42
N LYS A 47 -6.20 -1.34 -1.58
CA LYS A 47 -6.43 0.05 -1.16
C LYS A 47 -5.21 0.60 -0.40
N ILE A 48 -4.61 -0.18 0.51
CA ILE A 48 -3.37 0.17 1.19
C ILE A 48 -2.23 0.38 0.19
N ALA A 49 -2.00 -0.56 -0.73
CA ALA A 49 -0.95 -0.44 -1.73
C ALA A 49 -1.10 0.82 -2.59
N ILE A 50 -2.30 1.06 -3.14
CA ILE A 50 -2.61 2.21 -3.98
C ILE A 50 -2.47 3.52 -3.20
N ALA A 51 -2.98 3.61 -1.99
CA ALA A 51 -2.86 4.78 -1.14
C ALA A 51 -1.39 5.12 -0.84
N ASN A 52 -0.50 4.14 -0.79
CA ASN A 52 0.93 4.33 -0.64
C ASN A 52 1.68 4.55 -1.97
N GLY A 53 0.97 4.70 -3.10
CA GLY A 53 1.55 5.09 -4.40
C GLY A 53 2.11 3.91 -5.20
N GLU A 54 1.67 2.66 -4.92
CA GLU A 54 2.14 1.46 -5.61
C GLU A 54 2.06 1.55 -7.15
N PRO A 55 1.04 2.16 -7.79
CA PRO A 55 1.01 2.26 -9.25
C PRO A 55 2.22 3.00 -9.85
N ALA A 56 2.85 3.90 -9.10
CA ALA A 56 4.06 4.59 -9.54
C ALA A 56 5.32 3.69 -9.57
N TRP A 57 5.23 2.49 -8.96
CA TRP A 57 6.29 1.48 -8.99
C TRP A 57 6.57 0.93 -10.40
N ASN A 58 5.57 0.88 -11.26
CA ASN A 58 5.71 0.37 -12.62
C ASN A 58 6.82 1.08 -13.43
N ASP A 59 7.11 2.33 -13.10
CA ASP A 59 8.15 3.12 -13.77
C ASP A 59 9.52 3.01 -13.10
N VAL A 60 9.61 2.40 -11.90
CA VAL A 60 10.85 2.31 -11.15
C VAL A 60 11.86 1.43 -11.89
N THR A 61 13.03 2.01 -12.18
CA THR A 61 14.16 1.30 -12.79
C THR A 61 15.22 0.93 -11.77
N SER A 62 15.38 1.74 -10.70
CA SER A 62 16.19 1.36 -9.56
C SER A 62 15.68 2.00 -8.26
N LEU A 63 15.84 1.26 -7.16
CA LEU A 63 15.63 1.72 -5.78
C LEU A 63 16.92 1.47 -5.00
N ARG A 64 17.50 2.53 -4.45
CA ARG A 64 18.60 2.46 -3.49
C ARG A 64 18.07 2.81 -2.10
N PHE A 65 18.53 2.12 -1.07
CA PHE A 65 18.25 2.44 0.33
C PHE A 65 19.32 1.86 1.25
N THR A 66 19.47 2.47 2.42
CA THR A 66 20.23 1.93 3.56
C THR A 66 19.23 1.57 4.66
N PHE A 67 19.23 0.32 5.06
CA PHE A 67 18.50 -0.23 6.18
C PHE A 67 19.35 -0.10 7.43
N ASN A 68 18.83 0.57 8.46
CA ASN A 68 19.53 0.83 9.72
C ASN A 68 18.74 0.27 10.88
N VAL A 69 19.41 -0.31 11.88
CA VAL A 69 18.82 -0.78 13.14
C VAL A 69 19.66 -0.34 14.32
N ASP A 70 19.03 0.40 15.22
CA ASP A 70 19.58 0.74 16.53
C ASP A 70 18.95 -0.14 17.61
N ARG A 71 19.77 -0.77 18.44
CA ARG A 71 19.36 -1.55 19.62
C ARG A 71 20.23 -1.15 20.80
N GLY A 72 19.71 -0.28 21.67
CA GLY A 72 20.50 0.33 22.73
C GLY A 72 21.67 1.13 22.14
N GLU A 73 22.90 0.78 22.48
CA GLU A 73 24.14 1.43 21.96
C GLU A 73 24.66 0.79 20.66
N ASN A 74 24.04 -0.30 20.20
CA ASN A 74 24.50 -1.01 19.00
C ASN A 74 23.79 -0.48 17.77
N HIS A 75 24.57 -0.14 16.74
CA HIS A 75 24.12 0.22 15.42
C HIS A 75 24.51 -0.84 14.41
N TYR A 76 23.58 -1.15 13.51
CA TYR A 76 23.77 -2.08 12.41
C TYR A 76 23.16 -1.49 11.14
N GLN A 77 23.83 -1.63 9.99
CA GLN A 77 23.30 -1.17 8.72
C GLN A 77 23.61 -2.12 7.56
N ARG A 78 22.81 -2.03 6.51
CA ARG A 78 23.03 -2.65 5.19
C ARG A 78 22.53 -1.72 4.10
N SER A 79 23.29 -1.59 3.02
CA SER A 79 22.91 -0.75 1.89
C SER A 79 22.67 -1.58 0.64
N TRP A 80 21.59 -1.27 -0.05
CA TRP A 80 21.10 -2.02 -1.19
C TRP A 80 20.86 -1.12 -2.39
N ILE A 81 21.05 -1.68 -3.61
CA ILE A 81 20.50 -1.16 -4.86
C ILE A 81 19.72 -2.29 -5.52
N TRP A 82 18.45 -2.08 -5.78
CA TRP A 82 17.59 -3.01 -6.45
C TRP A 82 17.19 -2.49 -7.83
N TYR A 83 17.33 -3.32 -8.84
CA TYR A 83 16.90 -3.10 -10.22
C TYR A 83 15.70 -4.02 -10.50
N PRO A 84 14.46 -3.61 -10.18
CA PRO A 84 13.30 -4.52 -10.19
C PRO A 84 12.99 -5.09 -11.57
N LYS A 85 13.21 -4.33 -12.64
CA LYS A 85 12.94 -4.78 -14.02
C LYS A 85 13.90 -5.87 -14.50
N GLN A 86 15.09 -5.94 -13.93
CA GLN A 86 16.11 -6.96 -14.22
C GLN A 86 16.12 -8.08 -13.17
N ASN A 87 15.35 -7.96 -12.10
CA ASN A 87 15.40 -8.79 -10.91
C ASN A 87 16.82 -8.90 -10.32
N GLU A 88 17.60 -7.80 -10.41
CA GLU A 88 18.99 -7.73 -9.97
C GLU A 88 19.12 -6.93 -8.68
N VAL A 89 19.93 -7.41 -7.75
CA VAL A 89 20.23 -6.77 -6.46
C VAL A 89 21.73 -6.59 -6.30
N VAL A 90 22.11 -5.46 -5.72
CA VAL A 90 23.48 -5.18 -5.27
C VAL A 90 23.44 -4.90 -3.78
N LYS A 91 24.08 -5.76 -2.98
CA LYS A 91 24.46 -5.43 -1.60
C LYS A 91 25.75 -4.64 -1.65
N LYS A 92 25.71 -3.40 -1.14
CA LYS A 92 26.90 -2.54 -1.07
C LYS A 92 27.84 -3.04 0.01
N ALA A 93 29.10 -3.06 -0.32
CA ALA A 93 30.15 -3.40 0.62
C ALA A 93 30.32 -2.31 1.70
N GLU A 94 30.80 -2.72 2.86
CA GLU A 94 31.29 -1.85 3.92
C GLU A 94 32.84 -1.93 3.95
N GLY A 95 33.48 -0.77 4.06
CA GLY A 95 34.95 -0.71 4.09
C GLY A 95 35.60 -1.15 2.77
N ASP A 96 36.61 -2.03 2.88
CA ASP A 96 37.42 -2.52 1.75
C ASP A 96 36.85 -3.76 1.05
N GLU A 97 35.68 -4.22 1.42
CA GLU A 97 35.02 -5.37 0.78
C GLU A 97 34.50 -5.02 -0.62
N ASN A 98 34.14 -6.05 -1.39
CA ASN A 98 33.51 -5.86 -2.70
C ASN A 98 31.99 -5.94 -2.60
N ASP A 99 31.30 -5.14 -3.44
CA ASP A 99 29.85 -5.26 -3.62
C ASP A 99 29.49 -6.70 -4.06
N ILE A 100 28.38 -7.21 -3.52
CA ILE A 100 27.78 -8.46 -3.98
C ILE A 100 26.65 -8.11 -4.93
N ARG A 101 26.81 -8.45 -6.21
CA ARG A 101 25.80 -8.29 -7.25
C ARG A 101 25.27 -9.64 -7.69
N TYR A 102 23.95 -9.82 -7.73
CA TYR A 102 23.33 -11.08 -8.13
C TYR A 102 21.96 -10.88 -8.78
N ASN A 103 21.54 -11.85 -9.59
CA ASN A 103 20.21 -11.94 -10.15
C ASN A 103 19.36 -12.87 -9.28
N ARG A 104 18.19 -12.42 -8.85
CA ARG A 104 17.32 -13.19 -7.96
C ARG A 104 16.66 -14.41 -8.62
N ASN A 105 16.76 -14.55 -9.93
CA ASN A 105 16.35 -15.77 -10.63
C ASN A 105 17.42 -16.87 -10.58
N GLU A 106 18.63 -16.56 -10.10
CA GLU A 106 19.82 -17.44 -10.16
C GLU A 106 20.51 -17.53 -8.78
N ILE A 107 19.70 -17.73 -7.71
CA ILE A 107 20.21 -17.81 -6.35
C ILE A 107 20.76 -19.22 -6.10
N ASP A 108 22.03 -19.30 -5.77
CA ASP A 108 22.67 -20.52 -5.25
C ASP A 108 22.81 -20.49 -3.71
N SER A 109 23.35 -21.54 -3.14
CA SER A 109 23.51 -21.67 -1.69
C SER A 109 24.39 -20.57 -1.05
N SER A 110 25.32 -19.98 -1.81
CA SER A 110 26.20 -18.90 -1.32
C SER A 110 25.47 -17.56 -1.21
N LEU A 111 24.38 -17.37 -1.96
CA LEU A 111 23.59 -16.15 -2.04
C LEU A 111 22.32 -16.19 -1.17
N THR A 112 21.92 -17.38 -0.69
CA THR A 112 20.66 -17.58 0.05
C THR A 112 20.54 -16.65 1.26
N GLU A 113 21.57 -16.53 2.08
CA GLU A 113 21.55 -15.64 3.24
C GLU A 113 21.50 -14.15 2.84
N THR A 114 22.22 -13.78 1.78
CA THR A 114 22.23 -12.42 1.26
C THR A 114 20.86 -12.04 0.70
N ASP A 115 20.21 -12.91 -0.07
CA ASP A 115 18.85 -12.65 -0.60
C ASP A 115 17.79 -12.63 0.52
N ALA A 116 17.88 -13.53 1.51
CA ALA A 116 17.00 -13.50 2.68
C ALA A 116 17.12 -12.15 3.42
N ALA A 117 18.33 -11.63 3.58
CA ALA A 117 18.57 -10.31 4.17
C ALA A 117 17.97 -9.19 3.33
N PHE A 118 18.11 -9.22 1.99
CA PHE A 118 17.49 -8.25 1.09
C PHE A 118 15.96 -8.29 1.18
N ILE A 119 15.36 -9.48 1.20
CA ILE A 119 13.90 -9.62 1.32
C ILE A 119 13.41 -9.04 2.64
N ASN A 120 14.07 -9.38 3.76
CA ASN A 120 13.73 -8.79 5.05
C ASN A 120 13.79 -7.27 5.03
N ASP A 121 14.92 -6.70 4.58
CA ASP A 121 15.14 -5.25 4.62
C ASP A 121 14.20 -4.49 3.68
N SER A 122 13.96 -5.03 2.47
CA SER A 122 13.01 -4.44 1.52
C SER A 122 11.57 -4.57 2.00
N TYR A 123 11.21 -5.62 2.75
CA TYR A 123 9.88 -5.79 3.31
C TYR A 123 9.51 -4.63 4.26
N TRP A 124 10.42 -4.25 5.15
CA TRP A 124 10.23 -3.13 6.06
C TRP A 124 9.96 -1.79 5.37
N LEU A 125 10.50 -1.60 4.16
CA LEU A 125 10.28 -0.39 3.37
C LEU A 125 9.01 -0.46 2.51
N LEU A 126 8.68 -1.65 1.98
CA LEU A 126 7.71 -1.84 0.92
C LEU A 126 6.52 -2.72 1.33
N ALA A 127 6.34 -3.04 2.62
CA ALA A 127 5.23 -3.89 3.06
C ALA A 127 3.86 -3.44 2.54
N PRO A 128 3.51 -2.14 2.45
CA PRO A 128 2.24 -1.72 1.86
C PRO A 128 2.05 -2.21 0.42
N TYR A 129 3.13 -2.35 -0.35
CA TYR A 129 3.08 -2.85 -1.73
C TYR A 129 3.08 -4.39 -1.77
N LYS A 130 3.82 -5.02 -0.83
CA LYS A 130 3.87 -6.47 -0.66
C LYS A 130 2.51 -7.08 -0.39
N LEU A 131 1.62 -6.37 0.31
CA LEU A 131 0.22 -6.80 0.52
C LEU A 131 -0.52 -7.06 -0.80
N LYS A 132 -0.09 -6.47 -1.91
CA LYS A 132 -0.66 -6.69 -3.24
C LYS A 132 0.20 -7.60 -4.11
N TRP A 133 1.54 -7.59 -3.92
CA TRP A 133 2.48 -8.29 -4.81
C TRP A 133 2.71 -9.74 -4.41
N ASP A 134 2.68 -10.03 -3.10
CA ASP A 134 3.01 -11.36 -2.61
C ASP A 134 1.86 -12.33 -2.91
N GLU A 135 2.20 -13.48 -3.45
CA GLU A 135 1.27 -14.56 -3.77
C GLU A 135 1.06 -15.48 -2.58
N GLY A 136 -0.10 -16.15 -2.52
CA GLY A 136 -0.41 -17.12 -1.48
C GLY A 136 -0.70 -16.53 -0.10
N VAL A 137 -0.80 -15.20 0.03
CA VAL A 137 -1.14 -14.53 1.29
C VAL A 137 -2.65 -14.55 1.49
N GLN A 138 -3.10 -14.96 2.68
CA GLN A 138 -4.49 -14.88 3.08
C GLN A 138 -4.73 -13.65 3.95
N PHE A 139 -5.81 -12.92 3.69
CA PHE A 139 -6.18 -11.74 4.45
C PHE A 139 -7.42 -11.96 5.27
N SER A 140 -7.42 -11.46 6.52
CA SER A 140 -8.63 -11.38 7.32
C SER A 140 -9.57 -10.30 6.80
N GLU A 141 -10.85 -10.37 7.16
CA GLU A 141 -11.75 -9.21 7.02
C GLU A 141 -11.23 -8.03 7.85
N PRO A 142 -11.32 -6.79 7.31
CA PRO A 142 -10.89 -5.60 8.04
C PRO A 142 -11.85 -5.32 9.22
N LYS A 143 -11.28 -4.91 10.34
CA LYS A 143 -12.06 -4.50 11.51
C LYS A 143 -11.43 -3.31 12.22
N LYS A 144 -12.24 -2.39 12.76
CA LYS A 144 -11.75 -1.35 13.69
C LYS A 144 -11.46 -1.98 15.05
N THR A 145 -10.28 -1.64 15.59
CA THR A 145 -9.86 -2.12 16.91
C THR A 145 -8.82 -1.15 17.48
N GLU A 146 -8.60 -1.24 18.79
CA GLU A 146 -7.53 -0.51 19.45
C GLU A 146 -6.16 -1.00 18.96
N ALA A 147 -5.32 -0.07 18.52
CA ALA A 147 -3.95 -0.34 18.08
C ALA A 147 -3.06 -0.64 19.30
N PRO A 148 -2.08 -1.55 19.18
CA PRO A 148 -1.36 -2.05 20.36
C PRO A 148 -0.42 -1.02 20.98
N ILE A 149 0.09 -0.03 20.22
CA ILE A 149 1.05 0.96 20.70
C ILE A 149 0.36 2.28 21.03
N SER A 150 -0.28 2.94 20.06
CA SER A 150 -0.92 4.25 20.22
C SER A 150 -2.20 4.22 21.05
N LYS A 151 -2.89 3.07 21.10
CA LYS A 151 -4.24 2.90 21.63
C LYS A 151 -5.33 3.61 20.83
N ASP A 152 -5.01 4.09 19.64
CA ASP A 152 -5.98 4.66 18.72
C ASP A 152 -6.91 3.59 18.13
N GLN A 153 -8.11 3.99 17.72
CA GLN A 153 -9.04 3.13 17.00
C GLN A 153 -8.67 3.11 15.51
N LEU A 154 -7.92 2.09 15.09
CA LEU A 154 -7.46 1.90 13.72
C LEU A 154 -8.16 0.71 13.06
N TRP A 155 -8.17 0.68 11.73
CA TRP A 155 -8.50 -0.51 10.97
C TRP A 155 -7.37 -1.54 11.08
N LYS A 156 -7.72 -2.80 11.20
CA LYS A 156 -6.76 -3.91 11.19
C LYS A 156 -7.10 -4.90 10.10
N ILE A 157 -6.08 -5.35 9.34
CA ILE A 157 -6.09 -6.58 8.57
C ILE A 157 -4.94 -7.47 9.03
N THR A 158 -5.15 -8.78 8.98
CA THR A 158 -4.08 -9.76 9.20
C THR A 158 -3.70 -10.38 7.86
N ALA A 159 -2.43 -10.35 7.51
CA ALA A 159 -1.84 -11.10 6.42
C ALA A 159 -1.20 -12.36 6.98
N THR A 160 -1.64 -13.54 6.53
CA THR A 160 -1.08 -14.85 6.93
C THR A 160 -0.42 -15.47 5.71
N TYR A 161 0.85 -15.81 5.83
CA TYR A 161 1.63 -16.49 4.80
C TYR A 161 1.41 -18.00 4.90
N GLY A 162 1.39 -18.68 3.75
CA GLY A 162 1.27 -20.15 3.70
C GLY A 162 2.48 -20.85 4.29
N ASP A 163 2.34 -22.14 4.57
CA ASP A 163 3.38 -22.97 5.20
C ASP A 163 4.52 -23.35 4.25
N GLU A 164 4.39 -23.04 2.96
CA GLU A 164 5.36 -23.40 1.94
C GLU A 164 5.87 -22.18 1.18
N GLY A 165 7.15 -22.17 0.85
CA GLY A 165 7.80 -21.13 0.05
C GLY A 165 8.16 -19.86 0.83
N GLY A 166 8.89 -18.96 0.17
CA GLY A 166 9.35 -17.70 0.76
C GLY A 166 10.39 -17.89 1.88
N TYR A 167 10.64 -16.80 2.62
CA TYR A 167 11.61 -16.78 3.72
C TYR A 167 10.96 -16.79 5.11
N THR A 168 9.65 -16.66 5.20
CA THR A 168 8.88 -16.63 6.45
C THR A 168 7.58 -17.44 6.33
N PRO A 169 7.69 -18.75 6.01
CA PRO A 169 6.52 -19.61 5.89
C PRO A 169 5.79 -19.72 7.24
N GLY A 170 4.45 -19.68 7.19
CA GLY A 170 3.59 -19.80 8.36
C GLY A 170 3.45 -18.52 9.19
N ASP A 171 4.18 -17.46 8.90
CA ASP A 171 4.13 -16.22 9.69
C ASP A 171 2.88 -15.39 9.42
N ALA A 172 2.49 -14.57 10.40
CA ALA A 172 1.40 -13.62 10.26
C ALA A 172 1.81 -12.20 10.64
N TYR A 173 1.18 -11.23 9.99
CA TYR A 173 1.38 -9.81 10.22
C TYR A 173 0.04 -9.10 10.38
N ASP A 174 -0.19 -8.44 11.51
CA ASP A 174 -1.33 -7.56 11.72
C ASP A 174 -0.95 -6.14 11.32
N PHE A 175 -1.61 -5.57 10.33
CA PHE A 175 -1.41 -4.19 9.87
C PHE A 175 -2.52 -3.31 10.40
N PHE A 176 -2.15 -2.29 11.18
CA PHE A 176 -3.08 -1.28 11.69
C PHE A 176 -2.94 -0.01 10.84
N TYR A 177 -4.03 0.43 10.23
CA TYR A 177 -4.04 1.54 9.28
C TYR A 177 -5.21 2.51 9.55
N ASP A 178 -5.02 3.77 9.17
CA ASP A 178 -6.02 4.82 9.31
C ASP A 178 -7.05 4.83 8.16
N ASP A 179 -8.00 5.77 8.23
CA ASP A 179 -9.06 5.90 7.23
C ASP A 179 -8.51 6.32 5.83
N ASP A 180 -7.26 6.82 5.75
CA ASP A 180 -6.53 7.11 4.50
C ASP A 180 -5.68 5.93 3.99
N TYR A 181 -5.88 4.74 4.58
CA TYR A 181 -5.12 3.52 4.25
C TYR A 181 -3.61 3.63 4.47
N ARG A 182 -3.16 4.49 5.42
CA ARG A 182 -1.76 4.56 5.86
C ARG A 182 -1.57 3.61 7.03
N ILE A 183 -0.59 2.72 6.92
CA ILE A 183 -0.18 1.86 8.03
C ILE A 183 0.42 2.75 9.11
N ARG A 184 -0.02 2.58 10.36
CA ARG A 184 0.44 3.30 11.53
C ARG A 184 1.23 2.44 12.48
N GLU A 185 0.84 1.18 12.58
CA GLU A 185 1.48 0.16 13.42
C GLU A 185 1.38 -1.20 12.76
N TRP A 186 2.28 -2.08 13.12
CA TRP A 186 2.17 -3.48 12.77
C TRP A 186 2.56 -4.39 13.93
N VAL A 187 2.10 -5.63 13.86
CA VAL A 187 2.49 -6.72 14.76
C VAL A 187 2.93 -7.90 13.92
N TYR A 188 4.15 -8.35 14.14
CA TYR A 188 4.66 -9.59 13.59
C TYR A 188 4.39 -10.75 14.57
N ARG A 189 3.87 -11.86 14.05
CA ARG A 189 3.60 -13.08 14.80
C ARG A 189 4.24 -14.26 14.10
N LYS A 190 5.35 -14.74 14.66
CA LYS A 190 6.06 -15.90 14.15
C LYS A 190 5.17 -17.13 14.26
N ASP A 191 5.18 -17.98 13.22
CA ASP A 191 4.37 -19.20 13.13
C ASP A 191 2.87 -18.94 13.41
N ASN A 192 2.38 -17.73 13.07
CA ASN A 192 1.02 -17.27 13.34
C ASN A 192 0.57 -17.47 14.82
N ALA A 193 1.50 -17.37 15.76
CA ALA A 193 1.22 -17.47 17.19
C ALA A 193 0.24 -16.42 17.67
N ASP A 194 -0.47 -16.67 18.77
CA ASP A 194 -1.39 -15.70 19.37
C ASP A 194 -0.65 -14.49 19.96
N GLU A 195 0.54 -14.72 20.52
CA GLU A 195 1.36 -13.67 21.12
C GLU A 195 2.24 -12.95 20.09
N PRO A 196 2.38 -11.62 20.21
CA PRO A 196 3.27 -10.86 19.34
C PRO A 196 4.73 -11.26 19.51
N SER A 197 5.42 -11.53 18.41
CA SER A 197 6.89 -11.68 18.40
C SER A 197 7.59 -10.32 18.35
N MET A 198 6.98 -9.34 17.67
CA MET A 198 7.46 -7.96 17.58
C MET A 198 6.29 -7.04 17.23
N MET A 199 6.33 -5.80 17.72
CA MET A 199 5.44 -4.73 17.25
C MET A 199 6.22 -3.43 17.10
N THR A 200 5.86 -2.64 16.07
CA THR A 200 6.47 -1.34 15.82
C THR A 200 5.46 -0.34 15.28
N THR A 201 5.79 0.94 15.45
CA THR A 201 5.15 2.04 14.72
C THR A 201 5.56 2.02 13.25
N TRP A 202 4.81 2.75 12.42
CA TRP A 202 5.13 3.07 11.01
C TRP A 202 5.04 4.58 10.86
N GLU A 203 6.21 5.22 10.77
CA GLU A 203 6.39 6.68 10.86
C GLU A 203 7.27 7.22 9.74
N GLY A 204 7.47 8.55 9.72
CA GLY A 204 8.44 9.20 8.85
C GLY A 204 8.10 9.06 7.36
N TYR A 205 6.82 9.08 7.00
CA TYR A 205 6.37 8.95 5.63
C TYR A 205 6.96 10.03 4.71
N LYS A 206 7.57 9.59 3.61
CA LYS A 206 8.15 10.46 2.58
C LYS A 206 7.58 10.12 1.21
N THR A 207 7.19 11.15 0.46
CA THR A 207 6.78 10.99 -0.94
C THR A 207 7.98 11.20 -1.86
N MET A 208 8.32 10.17 -2.62
CA MET A 208 9.46 10.16 -3.54
C MET A 208 9.06 9.56 -4.88
N LYS A 209 9.10 10.37 -5.95
CA LYS A 209 8.72 9.91 -7.31
C LYS A 209 7.34 9.23 -7.39
N GLY A 210 6.37 9.67 -6.56
CA GLY A 210 5.03 9.09 -6.47
C GLY A 210 4.89 7.88 -5.56
N LEU A 211 5.98 7.34 -5.02
CA LEU A 211 5.96 6.35 -3.96
C LEU A 211 5.88 7.04 -2.60
N ILE A 212 5.12 6.47 -1.67
CA ILE A 212 4.98 6.97 -0.30
C ILE A 212 5.50 5.88 0.64
N LEU A 213 6.65 6.15 1.25
CA LEU A 213 7.44 5.19 2.01
C LEU A 213 7.49 5.60 3.48
N SER A 214 7.16 4.67 4.39
CA SER A 214 7.49 4.82 5.80
C SER A 214 8.98 4.58 6.00
N THR A 215 9.64 5.48 6.70
CA THR A 215 11.10 5.43 6.85
C THR A 215 11.58 5.24 8.29
N SER A 216 10.66 5.02 9.24
CA SER A 216 11.00 4.86 10.67
C SER A 216 10.01 3.92 11.36
N HIS A 217 10.53 3.00 12.14
CA HIS A 217 9.78 1.97 12.85
C HIS A 217 10.37 1.77 14.25
N LYS A 218 9.58 2.00 15.30
CA LYS A 218 10.04 1.92 16.69
C LYS A 218 9.16 0.96 17.49
N ASN A 219 9.78 0.18 18.35
CA ASN A 219 9.02 -0.58 19.34
C ASN A 219 8.49 0.32 20.48
N PRO A 220 7.53 -0.16 21.31
CA PRO A 220 6.87 0.68 22.29
C PRO A 220 7.80 1.28 23.37
N ASP A 221 8.86 0.57 23.76
CA ASP A 221 9.79 0.99 24.82
C ASP A 221 10.99 1.79 24.30
N GLY A 222 11.11 1.97 22.96
CA GLY A 222 12.19 2.73 22.32
C GLY A 222 13.54 2.02 22.32
N SER A 223 13.62 0.76 22.76
CA SER A 223 14.88 -0.02 22.73
C SER A 223 15.27 -0.51 21.35
N PHE A 224 14.36 -0.43 20.38
CA PHE A 224 14.55 -0.79 18.98
C PHE A 224 14.05 0.32 18.07
N HIS A 225 14.91 0.76 17.16
CA HIS A 225 14.58 1.69 16.10
C HIS A 225 15.15 1.20 14.77
N LEU A 226 14.27 0.83 13.85
CA LEU A 226 14.63 0.54 12.47
C LEU A 226 14.28 1.76 11.62
N TYR A 227 15.21 2.20 10.76
CA TYR A 227 14.98 3.34 9.89
C TYR A 227 15.74 3.24 8.57
N PHE A 228 15.30 4.02 7.60
CA PHE A 228 15.91 4.07 6.27
C PHE A 228 16.57 5.40 5.99
N SER A 229 17.80 5.33 5.47
CA SER A 229 18.56 6.47 4.94
C SER A 229 18.95 6.24 3.48
N ASP A 230 19.53 7.26 2.84
CA ASP A 230 20.07 7.23 1.47
C ASP A 230 19.07 6.69 0.42
N ILE A 231 17.77 6.92 0.63
CA ILE A 231 16.74 6.46 -0.33
C ILE A 231 16.86 7.28 -1.61
N SER A 232 17.02 6.59 -2.74
CA SER A 232 17.03 7.19 -4.08
C SER A 232 16.28 6.29 -5.07
N ILE A 233 15.42 6.91 -5.88
CA ILE A 233 14.56 6.22 -6.85
C ILE A 233 14.86 6.78 -8.24
N GLN A 234 15.08 5.89 -9.22
CA GLN A 234 15.17 6.20 -10.65
C GLN A 234 13.95 5.62 -11.37
N LYS A 235 13.50 6.35 -12.39
CA LYS A 235 12.43 5.95 -13.31
C LYS A 235 12.94 5.93 -14.74
#